data_f5302a7f84331b55be1813d03f16238f
#
_entry.id   f5302a7f84331b55be1813d03f16238f
#
_cell.length_a   1.000
_cell.length_b   1.000
_cell.length_c   1.000
_cell.angle_alpha   90.00
_cell.angle_beta   90.00
_cell.angle_gamma   90.00
#
_symmetry.space_group_name_H-M   'P 1'
#
loop_
_entity.id
_entity.type
_entity.pdbx_description
1 polymer ?
#
loop_
_entity_poly.entity_id
_entity_poly.type
_entity_poly.pdbx_seq_one_letter_code
_entity_poly.pdbx_strand_id
1 'polypeptide(L)'
;IGIVEEEGRLPLKRGPKALQQNGMPFYHLTKKGLIVALAIDSISERRRILKGIVNEANDDEKQAFEIMAKLVKIAPHFAFSVFERYVKAYCENKLNDIVPFTVENVSKSADNSAQLQMELLEGFSKLSKSDRDQTIDFLKKID
;
A
#
# COMPACT_ATOMS: atom_id res chain seq x y z
N ILE A 1 7.93 -14.13 -9.30
CA ILE A 1 7.88 -12.87 -8.56
C ILE A 1 7.14 -13.02 -7.21
N GLY A 2 6.36 -14.10 -7.02
CA GLY A 2 5.70 -14.40 -5.76
C GLY A 2 4.53 -13.46 -5.40
N ILE A 3 3.81 -12.97 -6.40
CA ILE A 3 2.61 -12.13 -6.22
C ILE A 3 1.40 -12.98 -5.84
N VAL A 4 1.28 -14.13 -6.47
CA VAL A 4 0.22 -15.13 -6.22
C VAL A 4 0.83 -16.50 -6.00
N GLU A 5 0.14 -17.32 -5.23
CA GLU A 5 0.48 -18.72 -5.05
C GLU A 5 -0.77 -19.61 -5.10
N GLU A 6 -0.59 -20.87 -5.49
CA GLU A 6 -1.67 -21.85 -5.55
C GLU A 6 -2.03 -22.27 -4.12
N GLU A 7 -3.31 -22.08 -3.74
CA GLU A 7 -3.81 -22.45 -2.41
C GLU A 7 -4.38 -23.86 -2.39
N GLY A 8 -4.90 -24.33 -3.53
CA GLY A 8 -5.48 -25.66 -3.63
C GLY A 8 -6.15 -25.88 -4.98
N ARG A 9 -6.94 -26.95 -5.06
CA ARG A 9 -7.67 -27.31 -6.26
C ARG A 9 -9.14 -27.56 -5.98
N LEU A 10 -9.99 -27.01 -6.81
CA LEU A 10 -11.44 -27.22 -6.76
C LEU A 10 -11.82 -28.34 -7.73
N PRO A 11 -12.59 -29.34 -7.31
CA PRO A 11 -13.05 -30.40 -8.19
C PRO A 11 -14.00 -29.84 -9.26
N LEU A 12 -13.80 -30.26 -10.53
CA LEU A 12 -14.71 -29.91 -11.62
C LEU A 12 -15.56 -31.15 -11.98
N LYS A 13 -16.87 -30.91 -12.06
CA LYS A 13 -17.83 -31.96 -12.50
C LYS A 13 -18.01 -31.99 -14.04
N ARG A 14 -17.63 -30.93 -14.74
CA ARG A 14 -17.72 -30.76 -16.18
C ARG A 14 -16.47 -30.10 -16.73
N GLY A 15 -16.18 -30.29 -18.02
CA GLY A 15 -15.04 -29.72 -18.70
C GLY A 15 -13.98 -30.74 -19.11
N PRO A 16 -12.75 -30.36 -19.47
CA PRO A 16 -11.69 -31.28 -19.89
C PRO A 16 -11.39 -32.34 -18.85
N LYS A 17 -11.20 -33.57 -19.29
CA LYS A 17 -10.94 -34.73 -18.39
C LYS A 17 -9.77 -34.50 -17.43
N ALA A 18 -8.70 -33.87 -17.88
CA ALA A 18 -7.55 -33.55 -17.04
C ALA A 18 -7.92 -32.67 -15.84
N LEU A 19 -8.78 -31.67 -16.04
CA LEU A 19 -9.25 -30.75 -14.96
C LEU A 19 -10.30 -31.47 -14.08
N GLN A 20 -11.07 -32.42 -14.61
CA GLN A 20 -11.98 -33.23 -13.78
C GLN A 20 -11.23 -34.16 -12.84
N GLN A 21 -10.10 -34.70 -13.27
CA GLN A 21 -9.26 -35.61 -12.48
C GLN A 21 -8.40 -34.83 -11.45
N ASN A 22 -7.76 -33.74 -11.87
CA ASN A 22 -6.79 -32.97 -11.06
C ASN A 22 -7.41 -31.79 -10.33
N GLY A 23 -8.68 -31.42 -10.67
CA GLY A 23 -9.31 -30.22 -10.20
C GLY A 23 -8.77 -28.93 -10.88
N MET A 24 -9.45 -27.82 -10.65
CA MET A 24 -9.04 -26.51 -11.13
C MET A 24 -8.23 -25.80 -10.04
N PRO A 25 -6.97 -25.36 -10.32
CA PRO A 25 -6.19 -24.63 -9.34
C PRO A 25 -6.88 -23.30 -9.01
N PHE A 26 -6.86 -22.91 -7.74
CA PHE A 26 -7.22 -21.57 -7.31
C PHE A 26 -6.05 -20.93 -6.56
N TYR A 27 -5.97 -19.62 -6.66
CA TYR A 27 -4.83 -18.84 -6.21
C TYR A 27 -5.26 -17.78 -5.21
N HIS A 28 -4.37 -17.42 -4.33
CA HIS A 28 -4.51 -16.24 -3.47
C HIS A 28 -3.33 -15.32 -3.66
N LEU A 29 -3.51 -14.04 -3.27
CA LEU A 29 -2.42 -13.08 -3.24
C LEU A 29 -1.52 -13.38 -2.04
N THR A 30 -0.22 -13.45 -2.29
CA THR A 30 0.78 -13.42 -1.21
C THR A 30 0.80 -12.07 -0.51
N LYS A 31 1.52 -11.93 0.60
CA LYS A 31 1.74 -10.62 1.24
C LYS A 31 2.31 -9.60 0.23
N LYS A 32 3.29 -10.00 -0.57
CA LYS A 32 3.82 -9.20 -1.67
C LYS A 32 2.73 -8.77 -2.64
N GLY A 33 1.88 -9.69 -3.06
CA GLY A 33 0.74 -9.41 -3.95
C GLY A 33 -0.28 -8.44 -3.34
N LEU A 34 -0.54 -8.56 -2.04
CA LEU A 34 -1.42 -7.64 -1.32
C LEU A 34 -0.85 -6.22 -1.27
N ILE A 35 0.47 -6.07 -1.05
CA ILE A 35 1.13 -4.75 -1.08
C ILE A 35 1.06 -4.15 -2.48
N VAL A 36 1.29 -4.94 -3.53
CA VAL A 36 1.12 -4.49 -4.93
C VAL A 36 -0.33 -4.06 -5.20
N ALA A 37 -1.32 -4.79 -4.70
CA ALA A 37 -2.73 -4.42 -4.84
C ALA A 37 -3.05 -3.07 -4.18
N LEU A 38 -2.41 -2.73 -3.06
CA LEU A 38 -2.54 -1.42 -2.42
C LEU A 38 -2.01 -0.26 -3.28
N ALA A 39 -1.09 -0.54 -4.20
CA ALA A 39 -0.52 0.44 -5.12
C ALA A 39 -1.38 0.68 -6.37
N ILE A 40 -2.43 -0.10 -6.59
CA ILE A 40 -3.27 -0.03 -7.81
C ILE A 40 -4.55 0.75 -7.53
N ASP A 41 -4.69 1.91 -8.14
CA ASP A 41 -5.82 2.83 -7.92
C ASP A 41 -7.20 2.24 -8.22
N SER A 42 -7.29 1.37 -9.21
CA SER A 42 -8.55 0.76 -9.62
C SER A 42 -9.11 -0.26 -8.62
N ILE A 43 -8.34 -0.66 -7.61
CA ILE A 43 -8.79 -1.60 -6.59
C ILE A 43 -9.58 -0.87 -5.50
N SER A 44 -10.91 -1.02 -5.53
CA SER A 44 -11.81 -0.38 -4.56
C SER A 44 -11.67 -0.90 -3.13
N GLU A 45 -11.13 -2.11 -2.96
CA GLU A 45 -11.04 -2.82 -1.67
C GLU A 45 -9.75 -2.53 -0.89
N ARG A 46 -8.93 -1.57 -1.33
CA ARG A 46 -7.62 -1.29 -0.73
C ARG A 46 -7.66 -1.09 0.79
N ARG A 47 -8.69 -0.42 1.31
CA ARG A 47 -8.85 -0.20 2.77
C ARG A 47 -9.05 -1.51 3.52
N ARG A 48 -9.82 -2.44 2.94
CA ARG A 48 -10.07 -3.76 3.52
C ARG A 48 -8.80 -4.61 3.47
N ILE A 49 -8.08 -4.58 2.36
CA ILE A 49 -6.78 -5.27 2.20
C ILE A 49 -5.80 -4.78 3.26
N LEU A 50 -5.64 -3.47 3.42
CA LEU A 50 -4.74 -2.89 4.42
C LEU A 50 -5.10 -3.31 5.85
N LYS A 51 -6.39 -3.30 6.19
CA LYS A 51 -6.86 -3.75 7.50
C LYS A 51 -6.51 -5.21 7.77
N GLY A 52 -6.65 -6.08 6.77
CA GLY A 52 -6.25 -7.48 6.85
C GLY A 52 -4.76 -7.65 7.09
N ILE A 53 -3.93 -6.94 6.32
CA ILE A 53 -2.47 -6.98 6.47
C ILE A 53 -2.02 -6.49 7.85
N VAL A 54 -2.61 -5.42 8.38
CA VAL A 54 -2.28 -4.90 9.72
C VAL A 54 -2.50 -5.96 10.80
N ASN A 55 -3.59 -6.73 10.69
CA ASN A 55 -3.91 -7.77 11.67
C ASN A 55 -2.94 -8.97 11.61
N GLU A 56 -2.34 -9.23 10.47
CA GLU A 56 -1.43 -10.35 10.21
C GLU A 56 0.05 -9.93 10.19
N ALA A 57 0.35 -8.66 10.38
CA ALA A 57 1.71 -8.13 10.32
C ALA A 57 2.58 -8.69 11.46
N ASN A 58 3.77 -9.14 11.11
CA ASN A 58 4.81 -9.49 12.08
C ASN A 58 5.43 -8.22 12.69
N ASP A 59 6.20 -8.39 13.75
CA ASP A 59 6.72 -7.28 14.56
C ASP A 59 7.53 -6.26 13.75
N ASP A 60 8.30 -6.74 12.78
CA ASP A 60 9.16 -5.89 11.94
C ASP A 60 8.36 -4.93 11.02
N GLU A 61 7.18 -5.36 10.57
CA GLU A 61 6.33 -4.62 9.63
C GLU A 61 5.20 -3.86 10.33
N LYS A 62 4.85 -4.26 11.56
CA LYS A 62 3.66 -3.79 12.28
C LYS A 62 3.62 -2.28 12.38
N GLN A 63 4.71 -1.65 12.77
CA GLN A 63 4.81 -0.20 12.91
C GLN A 63 4.48 0.52 11.60
N ALA A 64 5.05 0.08 10.48
CA ALA A 64 4.84 0.70 9.18
C ALA A 64 3.37 0.57 8.73
N PHE A 65 2.78 -0.61 8.83
CA PHE A 65 1.38 -0.82 8.46
C PHE A 65 0.38 -0.09 9.36
N GLU A 66 0.64 0.00 10.67
CA GLU A 66 -0.18 0.77 11.60
C GLU A 66 -0.15 2.27 11.28
N ILE A 67 1.02 2.82 10.93
CA ILE A 67 1.15 4.21 10.49
C ILE A 67 0.36 4.41 9.20
N MET A 68 0.49 3.52 8.22
CA MET A 68 -0.26 3.59 6.97
C MET A 68 -1.77 3.51 7.20
N ALA A 69 -2.24 2.66 8.10
CA ALA A 69 -3.65 2.57 8.45
C ALA A 69 -4.19 3.87 9.08
N LYS A 70 -3.38 4.56 9.88
CA LYS A 70 -3.73 5.88 10.43
C LYS A 70 -3.79 6.94 9.32
N LEU A 71 -2.79 6.95 8.42
CA LEU A 71 -2.73 7.88 7.29
C LEU A 71 -3.92 7.71 6.35
N VAL A 72 -4.35 6.48 6.07
CA VAL A 72 -5.54 6.21 5.23
C VAL A 72 -6.81 6.83 5.78
N LYS A 73 -6.92 6.98 7.11
CA LYS A 73 -8.09 7.63 7.73
C LYS A 73 -8.14 9.13 7.52
N ILE A 74 -6.99 9.79 7.47
CA ILE A 74 -6.89 11.26 7.41
C ILE A 74 -6.53 11.79 6.02
N ALA A 75 -5.75 11.04 5.24
CA ALA A 75 -5.27 11.42 3.92
C ALA A 75 -5.14 10.17 3.01
N PRO A 76 -6.27 9.58 2.58
CA PRO A 76 -6.26 8.29 1.87
C PRO A 76 -5.48 8.34 0.55
N HIS A 77 -5.63 9.38 -0.24
CA HIS A 77 -4.90 9.51 -1.50
C HIS A 77 -3.39 9.58 -1.29
N PHE A 78 -2.96 10.37 -0.31
CA PHE A 78 -1.55 10.41 0.08
C PHE A 78 -1.05 9.04 0.56
N ALA A 79 -1.78 8.39 1.45
CA ALA A 79 -1.38 7.09 2.00
C ALA A 79 -1.24 6.03 0.90
N PHE A 80 -2.19 5.93 -0.04
CA PHE A 80 -2.09 4.98 -1.14
C PHE A 80 -0.99 5.35 -2.13
N SER A 81 -0.66 6.64 -2.31
CA SER A 81 0.49 7.06 -3.12
C SER A 81 1.83 6.61 -2.53
N VAL A 82 1.92 6.39 -1.23
CA VAL A 82 3.11 5.81 -0.59
C VAL A 82 3.32 4.37 -1.07
N PHE A 83 2.28 3.56 -1.12
CA PHE A 83 2.38 2.19 -1.66
C PHE A 83 2.75 2.19 -3.15
N GLU A 84 2.18 3.10 -3.94
CA GLU A 84 2.52 3.25 -5.35
C GLU A 84 4.01 3.57 -5.55
N ARG A 85 4.53 4.56 -4.82
CA ARG A 85 5.97 4.90 -4.85
C ARG A 85 6.86 3.76 -4.37
N TYR A 86 6.42 3.03 -3.35
CA TYR A 86 7.15 1.89 -2.82
C TYR A 86 7.29 0.76 -3.86
N VAL A 87 6.20 0.38 -4.51
CA VAL A 87 6.22 -0.62 -5.59
C VAL A 87 7.03 -0.13 -6.78
N LYS A 88 6.89 1.14 -7.16
CA LYS A 88 7.70 1.76 -8.21
C LYS A 88 9.21 1.70 -7.89
N ALA A 89 9.60 2.00 -6.66
CA ALA A 89 11.00 1.92 -6.23
C ALA A 89 11.55 0.49 -6.35
N TYR A 90 10.73 -0.52 -6.05
CA TYR A 90 11.09 -1.92 -6.32
C TYR A 90 11.28 -2.19 -7.81
N CYS A 91 10.37 -1.73 -8.66
CA CYS A 91 10.50 -1.88 -10.12
C CYS A 91 11.73 -1.16 -10.69
N GLU A 92 12.18 -0.08 -10.05
CA GLU A 92 13.37 0.68 -10.40
C GLU A 92 14.67 0.15 -9.75
N ASN A 93 14.62 -1.02 -9.11
CA ASN A 93 15.74 -1.66 -8.40
C ASN A 93 16.32 -0.84 -7.23
N LYS A 94 15.54 0.07 -6.65
CA LYS A 94 15.90 0.82 -5.43
C LYS A 94 15.66 0.01 -4.15
N LEU A 95 14.83 -1.03 -4.25
CA LEU A 95 14.53 -1.99 -3.20
C LEU A 95 14.84 -3.40 -3.69
N ASN A 96 15.39 -4.22 -2.81
CA ASN A 96 15.71 -5.62 -3.14
C ASN A 96 14.46 -6.49 -3.23
N ASP A 97 13.47 -6.20 -2.39
CA ASP A 97 12.17 -6.86 -2.40
C ASP A 97 11.07 -5.93 -1.86
N ILE A 98 9.82 -6.27 -2.14
CA ILE A 98 8.63 -5.59 -1.62
C ILE A 98 8.40 -5.93 -0.14
N VAL A 99 8.77 -7.13 0.29
CA VAL A 99 8.69 -7.57 1.69
C VAL A 99 10.10 -7.68 2.27
N PRO A 100 10.32 -7.34 3.56
CA PRO A 100 9.34 -6.81 4.50
C PRO A 100 9.00 -5.32 4.23
N PHE A 101 7.76 -4.92 4.49
CA PHE A 101 7.32 -3.53 4.43
C PHE A 101 7.64 -2.83 5.76
N THR A 102 8.81 -2.25 5.86
CA THR A 102 9.32 -1.60 7.07
C THR A 102 9.46 -0.10 6.88
N VAL A 103 9.51 0.66 7.97
CA VAL A 103 9.77 2.10 7.93
C VAL A 103 11.08 2.41 7.19
N GLU A 104 12.12 1.61 7.41
CA GLU A 104 13.41 1.77 6.73
C GLU A 104 13.27 1.58 5.20
N ASN A 105 12.58 0.52 4.77
CA ASN A 105 12.39 0.26 3.35
C ASN A 105 11.49 1.31 2.69
N VAL A 106 10.46 1.77 3.38
CA VAL A 106 9.62 2.88 2.89
C VAL A 106 10.44 4.16 2.73
N SER A 107 11.36 4.45 3.65
CA SER A 107 12.22 5.63 3.53
C SER A 107 13.14 5.59 2.30
N LYS A 108 13.58 4.41 1.89
CA LYS A 108 14.37 4.21 0.65
C LYS A 108 13.57 4.49 -0.63
N SER A 109 12.25 4.44 -0.56
CA SER A 109 11.36 4.76 -1.68
C SER A 109 11.00 6.24 -1.80
N ALA A 110 11.43 7.07 -0.85
CA ALA A 110 11.15 8.49 -0.84
C ALA A 110 11.79 9.20 -2.05
N ASP A 111 11.06 10.16 -2.60
CA ASP A 111 11.48 11.01 -3.70
C ASP A 111 11.39 12.50 -3.31
N ASN A 112 11.71 13.39 -4.24
CA ASN A 112 11.63 14.83 -4.00
C ASN A 112 10.21 15.29 -3.64
N SER A 113 9.17 14.65 -4.17
CA SER A 113 7.79 14.95 -3.83
C SER A 113 7.50 14.64 -2.36
N ALA A 114 8.01 13.50 -1.85
CA ALA A 114 7.89 13.17 -0.44
C ALA A 114 8.58 14.17 0.47
N GLN A 115 9.77 14.67 0.07
CA GLN A 115 10.50 15.70 0.83
C GLN A 115 9.73 17.02 0.91
N LEU A 116 9.14 17.47 -0.21
CA LEU A 116 8.29 18.68 -0.23
C LEU A 116 7.05 18.54 0.65
N GLN A 117 6.43 17.36 0.64
CA GLN A 117 5.28 17.08 1.51
C GLN A 117 5.67 17.10 2.99
N MET A 118 6.83 16.55 3.34
CA MET A 118 7.34 16.59 4.71
C MET A 118 7.62 18.01 5.17
N GLU A 119 8.29 18.83 4.34
CA GLU A 119 8.54 20.24 4.63
C GLU A 119 7.24 20.99 4.87
N LEU A 120 6.24 20.81 4.03
CA LEU A 120 4.92 21.41 4.19
C LEU A 120 4.26 21.01 5.52
N LEU A 121 4.25 19.71 5.84
CA LEU A 121 3.64 19.20 7.07
C LEU A 121 4.35 19.72 8.32
N GLU A 122 5.67 19.72 8.33
CA GLU A 122 6.47 20.23 9.43
C GLU A 122 6.26 21.75 9.62
N GLY A 123 6.27 22.52 8.52
CA GLY A 123 6.00 23.93 8.52
C GLY A 123 4.58 24.24 9.03
N PHE A 124 3.57 23.53 8.50
CA PHE A 124 2.18 23.68 8.89
C PHE A 124 1.94 23.37 10.37
N SER A 125 2.63 22.35 10.91
CA SER A 125 2.50 22.00 12.33
C SER A 125 2.99 23.08 13.29
N LYS A 126 3.91 23.94 12.83
CA LYS A 126 4.49 25.06 13.61
C LYS A 126 3.63 26.33 13.59
N LEU A 127 2.65 26.42 12.68
CA LEU A 127 1.76 27.57 12.57
C LEU A 127 0.77 27.64 13.74
N SER A 128 0.37 28.88 14.10
CA SER A 128 -0.77 29.11 14.98
C SER A 128 -2.07 28.58 14.34
N LYS A 129 -3.13 28.39 15.14
CA LYS A 129 -4.43 27.95 14.60
C LYS A 129 -4.95 28.93 13.52
N SER A 130 -4.88 30.22 13.78
CA SER A 130 -5.32 31.25 12.82
C SER A 130 -4.55 31.16 11.50
N ASP A 131 -3.22 31.03 11.58
CA ASP A 131 -2.38 30.94 10.39
C ASP A 131 -2.62 29.64 9.59
N ARG A 132 -2.91 28.53 10.28
CA ARG A 132 -3.31 27.28 9.63
C ARG A 132 -4.61 27.43 8.86
N ASP A 133 -5.62 28.08 9.46
CA ASP A 133 -6.91 28.30 8.82
C ASP A 133 -6.75 29.16 7.56
N GLN A 134 -5.97 30.26 7.65
CA GLN A 134 -5.64 31.10 6.51
C GLN A 134 -4.88 30.36 5.41
N THR A 135 -3.92 29.52 5.78
CA THR A 135 -3.16 28.69 4.84
C THR A 135 -4.06 27.69 4.12
N ILE A 136 -4.97 27.03 4.85
CA ILE A 136 -5.94 26.10 4.27
C ILE A 136 -6.86 26.84 3.29
N ASP A 137 -7.36 28.01 3.65
CA ASP A 137 -8.23 28.80 2.79
C ASP A 137 -7.51 29.28 1.52
N PHE A 138 -6.22 29.61 1.63
CA PHE A 138 -5.40 29.93 0.47
C PHE A 138 -5.23 28.70 -0.45
N LEU A 139 -4.86 27.55 0.11
CA LEU A 139 -4.66 26.32 -0.68
C LEU A 139 -5.93 25.90 -1.41
N LYS A 140 -7.11 26.04 -0.80
CA LYS A 140 -8.40 25.75 -1.45
C LYS A 140 -8.72 26.67 -2.63
N LYS A 141 -8.15 27.88 -2.66
CA LYS A 141 -8.39 28.84 -3.75
C LYS A 141 -7.49 28.64 -4.97
N ILE A 142 -6.35 27.98 -4.78
CA ILE A 142 -5.38 27.72 -5.85
C ILE A 142 -5.49 26.33 -6.47
N ASP A 143 -6.42 25.50 -5.97
CA ASP A 143 -6.67 24.16 -6.49
C ASP A 143 -7.57 24.16 -7.75
#